data_41478272eca74c0aee581be04c58eb2f
#
_entry.id   41478272eca74c0aee581be04c58eb2f
#
_cell.length_a   1.000
_cell.length_b   1.000
_cell.length_c   1.000
_cell.angle_alpha   90.00
_cell.angle_beta   90.00
_cell.angle_gamma   90.00
#
_symmetry.space_group_name_H-M   'P 1'
#
loop_
_entity.id
_entity.type
_entity.pdbx_description
1 polymer ?
#
loop_
_entity_poly.entity_id
_entity_poly.type
_entity_poly.pdbx_seq_one_letter_code
_entity_poly.pdbx_strand_id
1 'polypeptide(L)'
;MGKKLKNTGLIGLGVVAGIAVSLQFSAMAQKQVDPGLPLEELRQLADVYGLIKSDYVESVEDKKLLTEAISGMVASLDPHSAYLDKKAYAELREGSQGKFVGLGIEIGAGDDGYIKIVAPIEDSPAYRAGIKPGDLITRLDSTPLKGLSLDESVKKMRGEPNSKVTLTILRKDEPQPLTFTIAREEIHQKSVKGKIVAPGYAWLRISQFQEPTVDDMAAKIAELYKQDPNLKGLILDLRNDPGGVLQGAIGVAAAFLPKDAPIVSTNGQLSDSKQIFYGRAEYYSLRGDSDALAKLPEAVKHIPMAVLVNTGSASASEIVAGALQDYKRATIIGSQTFGKGSVQTIRQLTADTAVKLTTARYYTPHGRSIQAKGITPDLQVDENEDGDGLNALRMREADLAKHLSNDREEEAAKQKRDELEEQIRLIAQ
;
A
#
# COMPACT_ATOMS: atom_id res chain seq x y z
N MET A 1 52.90 -44.75 -38.45
CA MET A 1 52.32 -43.44 -38.82
C MET A 1 50.81 -43.33 -38.66
N GLY A 2 50.06 -44.41 -38.39
CA GLY A 2 48.56 -44.37 -38.38
C GLY A 2 47.87 -43.91 -37.11
N LYS A 3 48.49 -43.91 -35.92
CA LYS A 3 47.81 -43.53 -34.64
C LYS A 3 47.78 -41.99 -34.39
N LYS A 4 48.75 -41.22 -34.87
CA LYS A 4 48.75 -39.77 -34.72
C LYS A 4 47.68 -39.09 -35.59
N LEU A 5 47.41 -39.60 -36.76
CA LEU A 5 46.38 -39.02 -37.67
C LEU A 5 44.95 -39.23 -37.17
N LYS A 6 44.67 -40.37 -36.50
CA LYS A 6 43.34 -40.60 -35.89
C LYS A 6 43.06 -39.69 -34.69
N ASN A 7 44.05 -39.39 -33.87
CA ASN A 7 43.85 -38.50 -32.72
C ASN A 7 43.67 -37.03 -33.13
N THR A 8 44.32 -36.57 -34.20
CA THR A 8 44.14 -35.20 -34.72
C THR A 8 42.75 -35.02 -35.34
N GLY A 9 42.23 -36.08 -36.02
CA GLY A 9 40.85 -36.05 -36.55
C GLY A 9 39.77 -36.02 -35.47
N LEU A 10 39.98 -36.75 -34.36
CA LEU A 10 39.05 -36.75 -33.21
C LEU A 10 39.04 -35.40 -32.44
N ILE A 11 40.19 -34.77 -32.33
CA ILE A 11 40.30 -33.45 -31.71
C ILE A 11 39.62 -32.39 -32.59
N GLY A 12 39.84 -32.42 -33.90
CA GLY A 12 39.18 -31.54 -34.85
C GLY A 12 37.65 -31.67 -34.81
N LEU A 13 37.14 -32.93 -34.75
CA LEU A 13 35.70 -33.17 -34.64
C LEU A 13 35.09 -32.70 -33.32
N GLY A 14 35.84 -32.84 -32.23
CA GLY A 14 35.43 -32.30 -30.89
C GLY A 14 35.37 -30.80 -30.85
N VAL A 15 36.32 -30.10 -31.49
CA VAL A 15 36.32 -28.65 -31.58
C VAL A 15 35.12 -28.14 -32.42
N VAL A 16 34.88 -28.74 -33.57
CA VAL A 16 33.75 -28.38 -34.44
C VAL A 16 32.39 -28.65 -33.74
N ALA A 17 32.28 -29.80 -33.07
CA ALA A 17 31.05 -30.11 -32.27
C ALA A 17 30.88 -29.15 -31.10
N GLY A 18 31.99 -28.79 -30.42
CA GLY A 18 31.96 -27.81 -29.32
C GLY A 18 31.54 -26.40 -29.77
N ILE A 19 32.02 -25.96 -30.94
CA ILE A 19 31.62 -24.68 -31.54
C ILE A 19 30.16 -24.71 -31.96
N ALA A 20 29.69 -25.82 -32.59
CA ALA A 20 28.29 -25.97 -33.01
C ALA A 20 27.33 -25.97 -31.79
N VAL A 21 27.68 -26.67 -30.72
CA VAL A 21 26.90 -26.65 -29.44
C VAL A 21 26.95 -25.27 -28.82
N SER A 22 28.07 -24.60 -28.78
CA SER A 22 28.21 -23.22 -28.25
C SER A 22 27.36 -22.21 -29.04
N LEU A 23 27.31 -22.34 -30.38
CA LEU A 23 26.51 -21.52 -31.27
C LEU A 23 25.01 -21.79 -31.07
N GLN A 24 24.59 -23.05 -30.82
CA GLN A 24 23.20 -23.39 -30.55
C GLN A 24 22.75 -22.89 -29.16
N PHE A 25 23.62 -22.93 -28.15
CA PHE A 25 23.32 -22.33 -26.85
C PHE A 25 23.23 -20.80 -26.94
N SER A 26 24.07 -20.14 -27.73
CA SER A 26 23.95 -18.70 -27.99
C SER A 26 22.67 -18.33 -28.74
N ALA A 27 22.24 -19.16 -29.71
CA ALA A 27 20.97 -18.96 -30.44
C ALA A 27 19.70 -19.23 -29.59
N MET A 28 19.78 -20.13 -28.59
CA MET A 28 18.68 -20.31 -27.63
C MET A 28 18.62 -19.21 -26.56
N ALA A 29 19.75 -18.63 -26.18
CA ALA A 29 19.80 -17.48 -25.27
C ALA A 29 19.26 -16.18 -25.91
N GLN A 30 19.24 -16.09 -27.25
CA GLN A 30 18.70 -14.95 -27.99
C GLN A 30 17.17 -14.97 -28.20
N LYS A 31 16.42 -15.92 -27.64
CA LYS A 31 14.96 -15.95 -27.72
C LYS A 31 14.24 -15.27 -26.54
N GLN A 32 14.93 -14.59 -25.66
CA GLN A 32 14.32 -13.45 -24.95
C GLN A 32 14.43 -12.27 -25.92
N VAL A 33 13.30 -11.84 -26.45
CA VAL A 33 13.20 -10.55 -27.14
C VAL A 33 13.47 -9.50 -26.07
N ASP A 34 14.74 -9.18 -25.91
CA ASP A 34 15.17 -7.94 -25.24
C ASP A 34 14.69 -6.83 -26.20
N PRO A 35 13.69 -6.01 -25.84
CA PRO A 35 13.33 -4.88 -26.66
C PRO A 35 14.60 -4.03 -26.73
N GLY A 36 15.26 -3.99 -27.89
CA GLY A 36 16.52 -3.28 -28.07
C GLY A 36 16.42 -1.89 -27.45
N LEU A 37 17.41 -1.51 -26.66
CA LEU A 37 17.43 -0.17 -26.04
C LEU A 37 17.14 0.88 -27.11
N PRO A 38 16.22 1.83 -26.88
CA PRO A 38 15.88 2.91 -27.82
C PRO A 38 17.04 3.92 -27.85
N LEU A 39 18.10 3.62 -28.60
CA LEU A 39 19.36 4.35 -28.54
C LEU A 39 19.24 5.80 -29.07
N GLU A 40 18.32 6.05 -30.01
CA GLU A 40 18.07 7.43 -30.49
C GLU A 40 17.41 8.28 -29.41
N GLU A 41 16.42 7.75 -28.72
CA GLU A 41 15.71 8.44 -27.64
C GLU A 41 16.64 8.65 -26.43
N LEU A 42 17.47 7.67 -26.12
CA LEU A 42 18.48 7.80 -25.06
C LEU A 42 19.54 8.85 -25.41
N ARG A 43 19.93 8.96 -26.69
CA ARG A 43 20.83 10.03 -27.14
C ARG A 43 20.17 11.39 -26.99
N GLN A 44 18.91 11.55 -27.40
CA GLN A 44 18.17 12.80 -27.23
C GLN A 44 18.07 13.20 -25.74
N LEU A 45 17.84 12.24 -24.84
CA LEU A 45 17.84 12.50 -23.40
C LEU A 45 19.21 13.01 -22.92
N ALA A 46 20.30 12.41 -23.40
CA ALA A 46 21.65 12.85 -23.07
C ALA A 46 22.00 14.23 -23.65
N ASP A 47 21.52 14.54 -24.86
CA ASP A 47 21.71 15.85 -25.49
C ASP A 47 20.95 16.95 -24.72
N VAL A 48 19.69 16.69 -24.31
CA VAL A 48 18.91 17.61 -23.46
C VAL A 48 19.59 17.84 -22.12
N TYR A 49 20.12 16.77 -21.50
CA TYR A 49 20.90 16.88 -20.26
C TYR A 49 22.14 17.79 -20.48
N GLY A 50 22.88 17.59 -21.57
CA GLY A 50 24.04 18.43 -21.95
C GLY A 50 23.69 19.90 -22.13
N LEU A 51 22.59 20.19 -22.86
CA LEU A 51 22.10 21.55 -23.06
C LEU A 51 21.70 22.25 -21.76
N ILE A 52 21.03 21.53 -20.85
CA ILE A 52 20.70 22.10 -19.53
C ILE A 52 21.99 22.43 -18.75
N LYS A 53 22.97 21.58 -18.81
CA LYS A 53 24.25 21.80 -18.10
C LYS A 53 25.04 22.97 -18.67
N SER A 54 24.98 23.20 -19.99
CA SER A 54 25.76 24.27 -20.65
C SER A 54 25.02 25.62 -20.70
N ASP A 55 23.73 25.60 -20.95
CA ASP A 55 23.00 26.79 -21.40
C ASP A 55 21.99 27.32 -20.37
N TYR A 56 21.61 26.50 -19.35
CA TYR A 56 20.66 26.97 -18.35
C TYR A 56 21.27 28.09 -17.49
N VAL A 57 20.43 29.09 -17.17
CA VAL A 57 20.84 30.33 -16.49
C VAL A 57 21.51 30.12 -15.12
N GLU A 58 21.22 29.02 -14.45
CA GLU A 58 21.80 28.66 -13.15
C GLU A 58 22.45 27.29 -13.19
N SER A 59 23.45 27.05 -12.34
CA SER A 59 24.06 25.72 -12.24
C SER A 59 23.11 24.73 -11.59
N VAL A 60 22.90 23.56 -12.20
CA VAL A 60 22.03 22.50 -11.69
C VAL A 60 22.85 21.26 -11.34
N GLU A 61 22.60 20.66 -10.19
CA GLU A 61 23.23 19.41 -9.77
C GLU A 61 22.83 18.23 -10.67
N ASP A 62 23.79 17.42 -11.07
CA ASP A 62 23.59 16.23 -11.91
C ASP A 62 22.61 15.25 -11.27
N LYS A 63 22.80 14.99 -9.98
CA LYS A 63 21.93 14.08 -9.22
C LYS A 63 20.48 14.56 -9.24
N LYS A 64 20.24 15.85 -9.10
CA LYS A 64 18.88 16.43 -9.11
C LYS A 64 18.25 16.23 -10.48
N LEU A 65 18.94 16.61 -11.58
CA LEU A 65 18.41 16.43 -12.93
C LEU A 65 18.06 15.00 -13.27
N LEU A 66 18.94 14.05 -12.94
CA LEU A 66 18.71 12.63 -13.22
C LEU A 66 17.58 12.06 -12.36
N THR A 67 17.51 12.46 -11.10
CA THR A 67 16.41 12.04 -10.21
C THR A 67 15.06 12.53 -10.74
N GLU A 68 14.97 13.80 -11.16
CA GLU A 68 13.74 14.36 -11.71
C GLU A 68 13.35 13.72 -13.06
N ALA A 69 14.35 13.39 -13.90
CA ALA A 69 14.08 12.69 -15.16
C ALA A 69 13.49 11.28 -14.90
N ILE A 70 14.07 10.52 -13.97
CA ILE A 70 13.55 9.20 -13.57
C ILE A 70 12.16 9.33 -12.95
N SER A 71 11.97 10.30 -12.05
CA SER A 71 10.68 10.57 -11.41
C SER A 71 9.60 10.91 -12.44
N GLY A 72 9.92 11.79 -13.41
CA GLY A 72 9.02 12.15 -14.50
C GLY A 72 8.64 10.97 -15.39
N MET A 73 9.61 10.10 -15.73
CA MET A 73 9.38 8.90 -16.51
C MET A 73 8.39 7.96 -15.81
N VAL A 74 8.59 7.68 -14.52
CA VAL A 74 7.73 6.78 -13.77
C VAL A 74 6.35 7.40 -13.51
N ALA A 75 6.27 8.68 -13.15
CA ALA A 75 5.02 9.41 -12.92
C ALA A 75 4.19 9.62 -14.19
N SER A 76 4.75 9.39 -15.39
CA SER A 76 4.01 9.46 -16.64
C SER A 76 3.07 8.27 -16.85
N LEU A 77 3.26 7.14 -16.14
CA LEU A 77 2.55 5.89 -16.37
C LEU A 77 1.15 5.88 -15.77
N ASP A 78 1.05 6.19 -14.50
CA ASP A 78 -0.20 6.19 -13.72
C ASP A 78 -0.01 6.97 -12.40
N PRO A 79 -1.09 7.29 -11.64
CA PRO A 79 -0.98 8.11 -10.43
C PRO A 79 -0.34 7.39 -9.23
N HIS A 80 -0.09 6.09 -9.32
CA HIS A 80 0.42 5.27 -8.21
C HIS A 80 1.86 4.82 -8.40
N SER A 81 2.37 4.82 -9.63
CA SER A 81 3.76 4.54 -9.92
C SER A 81 4.64 5.74 -9.55
N ALA A 82 5.75 5.48 -8.85
CA ALA A 82 6.63 6.53 -8.38
C ALA A 82 8.08 6.03 -8.23
N TYR A 83 9.02 6.90 -8.50
CA TYR A 83 10.39 6.74 -8.04
C TYR A 83 10.46 7.08 -6.55
N LEU A 84 11.09 6.23 -5.77
CA LEU A 84 11.25 6.39 -4.33
C LEU A 84 12.72 6.73 -4.04
N ASP A 85 12.98 7.96 -3.69
CA ASP A 85 14.26 8.37 -3.15
C ASP A 85 14.48 7.78 -1.75
N LYS A 86 15.63 8.02 -1.16
CA LYS A 86 16.00 7.49 0.16
C LYS A 86 14.92 7.77 1.22
N LYS A 87 14.36 8.99 1.22
CA LYS A 87 13.36 9.40 2.19
C LYS A 87 12.01 8.71 1.94
N ALA A 88 11.51 8.79 0.72
CA ALA A 88 10.22 8.18 0.34
C ALA A 88 10.25 6.65 0.50
N TYR A 89 11.39 6.01 0.22
CA TYR A 89 11.53 4.56 0.40
C TYR A 89 11.54 4.16 1.89
N ALA A 90 12.21 4.95 2.74
CA ALA A 90 12.17 4.73 4.19
C ALA A 90 10.77 4.93 4.76
N GLU A 91 10.07 6.01 4.37
CA GLU A 91 8.69 6.30 4.80
C GLU A 91 7.70 5.21 4.37
N LEU A 92 7.85 4.67 3.13
CA LEU A 92 7.03 3.55 2.68
C LEU A 92 7.23 2.29 3.54
N ARG A 93 8.48 1.98 3.88
CA ARG A 93 8.81 0.83 4.74
C ARG A 93 8.27 1.01 6.16
N GLU A 94 8.47 2.18 6.76
CA GLU A 94 7.93 2.52 8.07
C GLU A 94 6.41 2.36 8.09
N GLY A 95 5.71 2.92 7.09
CA GLY A 95 4.26 2.81 6.96
C GLY A 95 3.77 1.37 6.82
N SER A 96 4.47 0.54 6.02
CA SER A 96 4.13 -0.87 5.85
C SER A 96 4.34 -1.69 7.12
N GLN A 97 5.41 -1.39 7.86
CA GLN A 97 5.73 -2.07 9.11
C GLN A 97 4.90 -1.58 10.30
N GLY A 98 4.20 -0.46 10.15
CA GLY A 98 3.43 0.15 11.24
C GLY A 98 4.30 0.70 12.37
N LYS A 99 5.53 1.10 12.06
CA LYS A 99 6.48 1.60 13.06
C LYS A 99 7.36 2.72 12.49
N PHE A 100 7.66 3.67 13.32
CA PHE A 100 8.54 4.80 13.00
C PHE A 100 9.38 5.19 14.22
N VAL A 101 10.51 5.83 13.98
CA VAL A 101 11.33 6.36 15.06
C VAL A 101 10.91 7.78 15.40
N GLY A 102 10.54 8.01 16.65
CA GLY A 102 10.06 9.33 17.10
C GLY A 102 9.75 9.39 18.59
N LEU A 103 8.91 10.33 18.96
CA LEU A 103 8.53 10.59 20.36
C LEU A 103 7.21 9.91 20.75
N GLY A 104 6.42 9.49 19.75
CA GLY A 104 5.08 8.92 19.97
C GLY A 104 4.05 9.98 20.36
N ILE A 105 3.92 11.02 19.54
CA ILE A 105 2.97 12.13 19.74
C ILE A 105 2.14 12.31 18.48
N GLU A 106 0.83 12.35 18.62
CA GLU A 106 -0.08 12.86 17.58
C GLU A 106 -0.14 14.38 17.69
N ILE A 107 0.13 15.08 16.60
CA ILE A 107 0.17 16.53 16.55
C ILE A 107 -0.82 17.12 15.55
N GLY A 108 -1.22 18.35 15.78
CA GLY A 108 -2.06 19.14 14.90
C GLY A 108 -1.63 20.61 14.90
N ALA A 109 -2.21 21.41 14.01
CA ALA A 109 -2.04 22.86 14.04
C ALA A 109 -2.75 23.44 15.29
N GLY A 110 -2.06 24.28 16.04
CA GLY A 110 -2.65 25.08 17.10
C GLY A 110 -3.08 26.46 16.59
N ASP A 111 -4.03 27.10 17.31
CA ASP A 111 -4.65 28.36 16.89
C ASP A 111 -3.67 29.53 16.78
N ASP A 112 -2.56 29.50 17.53
CA ASP A 112 -1.55 30.59 17.61
C ASP A 112 -0.31 30.34 16.73
N GLY A 113 -0.38 29.38 15.79
CA GLY A 113 0.76 29.00 14.95
C GLY A 113 1.81 28.15 15.70
N TYR A 114 1.45 27.58 16.84
CA TYR A 114 2.20 26.55 17.52
C TYR A 114 1.74 25.16 17.13
N ILE A 115 2.53 24.15 17.46
CA ILE A 115 2.18 22.74 17.26
C ILE A 115 1.42 22.25 18.49
N LYS A 116 0.17 21.86 18.30
CA LYS A 116 -0.69 21.31 19.37
C LYS A 116 -0.53 19.80 19.45
N ILE A 117 -0.36 19.29 20.65
CA ILE A 117 -0.41 17.84 20.92
C ILE A 117 -1.88 17.43 21.00
N VAL A 118 -2.30 16.58 20.06
CA VAL A 118 -3.63 15.97 20.06
C VAL A 118 -3.69 14.91 21.15
N ALA A 119 -2.71 13.97 21.13
CA ALA A 119 -2.53 12.97 22.17
C ALA A 119 -1.11 12.38 22.13
N PRO A 120 -0.52 12.00 23.26
CA PRO A 120 0.61 11.07 23.26
C PRO A 120 0.10 9.66 22.98
N ILE A 121 0.86 8.88 22.21
CA ILE A 121 0.59 7.46 21.95
C ILE A 121 0.87 6.69 23.25
N GLU A 122 -0.04 5.81 23.62
CA GLU A 122 0.08 4.97 24.81
C GLU A 122 1.41 4.18 24.79
N ASP A 123 2.05 4.04 25.92
CA ASP A 123 3.36 3.39 26.09
C ASP A 123 4.55 4.01 25.33
N SER A 124 4.35 5.16 24.69
CA SER A 124 5.42 5.89 24.00
C SER A 124 6.34 6.65 24.96
N PRO A 125 7.54 7.07 24.50
CA PRO A 125 8.42 7.93 25.31
C PRO A 125 7.75 9.23 25.78
N ALA A 126 6.94 9.85 24.93
CA ALA A 126 6.20 11.05 25.28
C ALA A 126 5.14 10.80 26.36
N TYR A 127 4.42 9.67 26.25
CA TYR A 127 3.44 9.25 27.26
C TYR A 127 4.10 9.03 28.62
N ARG A 128 5.22 8.29 28.65
CA ARG A 128 5.98 8.03 29.89
C ARG A 128 6.61 9.29 30.49
N ALA A 129 6.93 10.27 29.65
CA ALA A 129 7.44 11.57 30.10
C ALA A 129 6.35 12.48 30.68
N GLY A 130 5.07 12.14 30.58
CA GLY A 130 3.96 12.93 31.11
C GLY A 130 3.48 14.05 30.20
N ILE A 131 3.69 13.92 28.90
CA ILE A 131 3.07 14.77 27.87
C ILE A 131 1.56 14.55 27.89
N LYS A 132 0.77 15.62 27.72
CA LYS A 132 -0.69 15.57 27.82
C LYS A 132 -1.36 16.11 26.55
N PRO A 133 -2.59 15.63 26.24
CA PRO A 133 -3.44 16.25 25.23
C PRO A 133 -3.65 17.74 25.49
N GLY A 134 -3.56 18.56 24.45
CA GLY A 134 -3.72 20.00 24.55
C GLY A 134 -2.43 20.79 24.83
N ASP A 135 -1.32 20.14 25.15
CA ASP A 135 -0.02 20.77 25.26
C ASP A 135 0.39 21.45 23.94
N LEU A 136 1.01 22.63 24.03
CA LEU A 136 1.51 23.38 22.85
C LEU A 136 3.04 23.33 22.84
N ILE A 137 3.63 22.76 21.78
CA ILE A 137 5.08 22.70 21.62
C ILE A 137 5.55 24.04 21.05
N THR A 138 6.36 24.77 21.81
CA THR A 138 6.90 26.06 21.39
C THR A 138 8.31 25.96 20.83
N ARG A 139 9.11 25.00 21.30
CA ARG A 139 10.52 24.82 20.90
C ARG A 139 10.87 23.32 20.86
N LEU A 140 11.76 22.99 19.95
CA LEU A 140 12.49 21.73 19.87
C LEU A 140 13.99 22.04 20.03
N ASP A 141 14.60 21.57 21.11
CA ASP A 141 15.94 22.02 21.53
C ASP A 141 16.02 23.53 21.52
N SER A 142 16.91 24.13 20.74
CA SER A 142 17.04 25.59 20.57
C SER A 142 16.13 26.18 19.48
N THR A 143 15.43 25.35 18.69
CA THR A 143 14.66 25.79 17.52
C THR A 143 13.23 26.13 17.88
N PRO A 144 12.75 27.36 17.65
CA PRO A 144 11.33 27.71 17.79
C PRO A 144 10.52 26.98 16.70
N LEU A 145 9.32 26.49 17.06
CA LEU A 145 8.41 25.84 16.10
C LEU A 145 7.32 26.77 15.55
N LYS A 146 7.18 27.95 16.12
CA LYS A 146 6.16 28.91 15.67
C LYS A 146 6.38 29.26 14.19
N GLY A 147 5.34 29.07 13.39
CA GLY A 147 5.38 29.39 11.95
C GLY A 147 5.97 28.30 11.05
N LEU A 148 6.45 27.18 11.61
CA LEU A 148 6.80 26.00 10.82
C LEU A 148 5.54 25.22 10.43
N SER A 149 5.57 24.58 9.27
CA SER A 149 4.55 23.61 8.88
C SER A 149 4.60 22.38 9.79
N LEU A 150 3.49 21.63 9.83
CA LEU A 150 3.44 20.34 10.54
C LEU A 150 4.54 19.40 10.08
N ASP A 151 4.74 19.29 8.74
CA ASP A 151 5.75 18.41 8.15
C ASP A 151 7.19 18.79 8.58
N GLU A 152 7.51 20.08 8.59
CA GLU A 152 8.83 20.53 9.05
C GLU A 152 9.04 20.23 10.54
N SER A 153 7.98 20.37 11.32
CA SER A 153 8.00 20.07 12.77
C SER A 153 8.17 18.57 13.00
N VAL A 154 7.44 17.72 12.25
CA VAL A 154 7.60 16.25 12.29
C VAL A 154 9.03 15.84 11.93
N LYS A 155 9.60 16.42 10.85
CA LYS A 155 10.99 16.13 10.46
C LYS A 155 11.99 16.41 11.57
N LYS A 156 11.79 17.47 12.33
CA LYS A 156 12.67 17.82 13.47
C LYS A 156 12.44 16.92 14.69
N MET A 157 11.20 16.45 14.91
CA MET A 157 10.87 15.51 15.99
C MET A 157 11.41 14.10 15.73
N ARG A 158 11.50 13.68 14.45
CA ARG A 158 12.15 12.43 14.03
C ARG A 158 13.67 12.51 14.17
N GLY A 159 14.34 11.37 14.17
CA GLY A 159 15.80 11.27 14.26
C GLY A 159 16.24 9.85 14.56
N GLU A 160 17.53 9.66 14.80
CA GLU A 160 18.09 8.35 15.11
C GLU A 160 17.53 7.77 16.41
N PRO A 161 17.32 6.43 16.48
CA PRO A 161 16.90 5.77 17.71
C PRO A 161 17.83 6.10 18.88
N ASN A 162 17.25 6.27 20.06
CA ASN A 162 17.93 6.65 21.31
C ASN A 162 18.54 8.06 21.34
N SER A 163 18.46 8.84 20.24
CA SER A 163 18.83 10.24 20.27
C SER A 163 17.82 11.03 21.12
N LYS A 164 18.28 12.03 21.87
CA LYS A 164 17.43 12.83 22.74
C LYS A 164 17.02 14.13 22.06
N VAL A 165 15.84 14.60 22.38
CA VAL A 165 15.33 15.93 22.01
C VAL A 165 14.64 16.55 23.20
N THR A 166 14.77 17.85 23.33
CA THR A 166 14.15 18.61 24.41
C THR A 166 12.95 19.40 23.88
N LEU A 167 11.77 19.11 24.39
CA LEU A 167 10.53 19.84 24.09
C LEU A 167 10.33 20.94 25.14
N THR A 168 10.09 22.18 24.69
CA THR A 168 9.52 23.23 25.53
C THR A 168 8.04 23.36 25.23
N ILE A 169 7.21 23.21 26.24
CA ILE A 169 5.77 23.09 26.15
C ILE A 169 5.07 24.15 26.99
N LEU A 170 4.01 24.74 26.42
CA LEU A 170 3.02 25.49 27.19
C LEU A 170 1.84 24.57 27.48
N ARG A 171 1.50 24.44 28.75
CA ARG A 171 0.36 23.69 29.24
C ARG A 171 -0.65 24.61 29.88
N LYS A 172 -1.92 24.43 29.56
CA LYS A 172 -3.00 25.16 30.23
C LYS A 172 -2.89 24.91 31.74
N ASP A 173 -3.07 25.95 32.53
CA ASP A 173 -2.99 25.92 34.00
C ASP A 173 -1.57 25.80 34.60
N GLU A 174 -0.52 25.82 33.78
CA GLU A 174 0.86 25.88 34.23
C GLU A 174 1.43 27.31 34.00
N PRO A 175 1.91 28.01 35.03
CA PRO A 175 2.34 29.41 34.91
C PRO A 175 3.67 29.59 34.16
N GLN A 176 4.43 28.50 33.98
CA GLN A 176 5.73 28.54 33.33
C GLN A 176 5.83 27.43 32.28
N PRO A 177 6.61 27.64 31.19
CA PRO A 177 6.87 26.59 30.21
C PRO A 177 7.50 25.37 30.88
N LEU A 178 7.01 24.18 30.48
CA LEU A 178 7.54 22.90 30.92
C LEU A 178 8.60 22.40 29.91
N THR A 179 9.65 21.77 30.45
CA THR A 179 10.72 21.21 29.62
C THR A 179 10.78 19.69 29.79
N PHE A 180 10.73 18.96 28.66
CA PHE A 180 10.79 17.49 28.63
C PHE A 180 11.93 17.06 27.72
N THR A 181 12.91 16.34 28.25
CA THR A 181 13.95 15.70 27.45
C THR A 181 13.58 14.24 27.22
N ILE A 182 13.29 13.89 25.97
CA ILE A 182 12.72 12.61 25.59
C ILE A 182 13.68 11.93 24.60
N ALA A 183 13.95 10.64 24.81
CA ALA A 183 14.67 9.81 23.86
C ALA A 183 13.72 9.37 22.74
N ARG A 184 14.20 9.41 21.49
CA ARG A 184 13.45 8.84 20.35
C ARG A 184 13.51 7.32 20.41
N GLU A 185 12.37 6.68 20.23
CA GLU A 185 12.27 5.22 20.22
C GLU A 185 11.48 4.76 18.99
N GLU A 186 11.53 3.46 18.68
CA GLU A 186 10.63 2.86 17.71
C GLU A 186 9.21 2.85 18.29
N ILE A 187 8.30 3.54 17.61
CA ILE A 187 6.89 3.66 17.99
C ILE A 187 6.07 2.71 17.14
N HIS A 188 5.29 1.85 17.76
CA HIS A 188 4.35 0.97 17.09
C HIS A 188 2.99 1.64 16.98
N GLN A 189 2.55 1.90 15.75
CA GLN A 189 1.24 2.47 15.47
C GLN A 189 0.23 1.34 15.29
N LYS A 190 -0.63 1.10 16.27
CA LYS A 190 -1.67 0.08 16.19
C LYS A 190 -2.71 0.46 15.15
N SER A 191 -2.82 -0.32 14.09
CA SER A 191 -3.83 -0.15 13.04
C SER A 191 -5.18 -0.76 13.39
N VAL A 192 -5.26 -1.60 14.43
CA VAL A 192 -6.47 -2.30 14.84
C VAL A 192 -6.96 -1.81 16.19
N LYS A 193 -8.25 -1.43 16.25
CA LYS A 193 -8.97 -1.07 17.48
C LYS A 193 -10.26 -1.88 17.56
N GLY A 194 -10.74 -2.17 18.79
CA GLY A 194 -11.99 -2.88 18.94
C GLY A 194 -12.58 -2.67 20.34
N LYS A 195 -13.91 -2.76 20.41
CA LYS A 195 -14.66 -2.63 21.66
C LYS A 195 -16.03 -3.34 21.56
N ILE A 196 -16.60 -3.71 22.68
CA ILE A 196 -18.01 -4.08 22.78
C ILE A 196 -18.85 -2.79 22.73
N VAL A 197 -19.76 -2.69 21.77
CA VAL A 197 -20.61 -1.50 21.58
C VAL A 197 -21.98 -1.68 22.20
N ALA A 198 -22.45 -2.93 22.33
CA ALA A 198 -23.64 -3.34 23.06
C ALA A 198 -23.49 -4.81 23.47
N PRO A 199 -24.25 -5.33 24.46
CA PRO A 199 -24.18 -6.73 24.85
C PRO A 199 -24.39 -7.67 23.64
N GLY A 200 -23.40 -8.48 23.34
CA GLY A 200 -23.36 -9.37 22.18
C GLY A 200 -22.91 -8.73 20.87
N TYR A 201 -22.55 -7.45 20.83
CA TYR A 201 -22.14 -6.77 19.58
C TYR A 201 -20.77 -6.11 19.72
N ALA A 202 -19.86 -6.48 18.86
CA ALA A 202 -18.50 -5.94 18.81
C ALA A 202 -18.31 -5.04 17.59
N TRP A 203 -17.48 -4.00 17.76
CA TRP A 203 -16.95 -3.15 16.71
C TRP A 203 -15.45 -3.35 16.65
N LEU A 204 -14.96 -3.58 15.43
CA LEU A 204 -13.55 -3.77 15.10
C LEU A 204 -13.20 -2.82 13.97
N ARG A 205 -12.20 -1.97 14.17
CA ARG A 205 -11.73 -1.02 13.16
C ARG A 205 -10.33 -1.36 12.72
N ILE A 206 -10.13 -1.35 11.42
CA ILE A 206 -8.81 -1.35 10.79
C ILE A 206 -8.65 0.00 10.09
N SER A 207 -7.61 0.75 10.47
CA SER A 207 -7.35 2.09 9.92
C SER A 207 -6.31 2.09 8.79
N GLN A 208 -5.53 1.02 8.69
CA GLN A 208 -4.54 0.77 7.64
C GLN A 208 -4.11 -0.69 7.68
N PHE A 209 -3.77 -1.26 6.51
CA PHE A 209 -3.22 -2.61 6.42
C PHE A 209 -1.70 -2.60 6.50
N GLN A 210 -1.18 -2.98 7.65
CA GLN A 210 0.25 -3.06 7.97
C GLN A 210 0.67 -4.53 8.12
N GLU A 211 1.97 -4.81 8.17
CA GLU A 211 2.48 -6.17 8.40
C GLU A 211 1.88 -6.83 9.64
N PRO A 212 1.76 -6.17 10.82
CA PRO A 212 1.19 -6.79 12.02
C PRO A 212 -0.35 -6.81 12.07
N THR A 213 -1.06 -6.29 11.07
CA THR A 213 -2.53 -6.11 11.12
C THR A 213 -3.29 -7.41 11.37
N VAL A 214 -2.85 -8.53 10.79
CA VAL A 214 -3.52 -9.84 10.96
C VAL A 214 -3.37 -10.35 12.40
N ASP A 215 -2.16 -10.25 12.95
CA ASP A 215 -1.87 -10.66 14.33
C ASP A 215 -2.60 -9.78 15.34
N ASP A 216 -2.57 -8.46 15.14
CA ASP A 216 -3.26 -7.47 15.98
C ASP A 216 -4.78 -7.68 15.93
N MET A 217 -5.33 -7.98 14.76
CA MET A 217 -6.76 -8.29 14.59
C MET A 217 -7.13 -9.58 15.32
N ALA A 218 -6.34 -10.63 15.15
CA ALA A 218 -6.58 -11.91 15.83
C ALA A 218 -6.54 -11.76 17.35
N ALA A 219 -5.55 -11.04 17.87
CA ALA A 219 -5.44 -10.72 19.29
C ALA A 219 -6.63 -9.91 19.79
N LYS A 220 -7.06 -8.89 19.03
CA LYS A 220 -8.20 -8.05 19.39
C LYS A 220 -9.52 -8.83 19.38
N ILE A 221 -9.75 -9.70 18.39
CA ILE A 221 -10.94 -10.58 18.36
C ILE A 221 -10.93 -11.51 19.56
N ALA A 222 -9.80 -12.12 19.91
CA ALA A 222 -9.70 -12.97 21.09
C ALA A 222 -10.00 -12.20 22.39
N GLU A 223 -9.54 -10.96 22.50
CA GLU A 223 -9.87 -10.05 23.62
C GLU A 223 -11.39 -9.77 23.71
N LEU A 224 -12.03 -9.46 22.58
CA LEU A 224 -13.47 -9.19 22.52
C LEU A 224 -14.29 -10.41 22.93
N TYR A 225 -13.92 -11.62 22.48
CA TYR A 225 -14.56 -12.86 22.91
C TYR A 225 -14.31 -13.19 24.39
N LYS A 226 -13.18 -12.75 24.95
CA LYS A 226 -12.94 -12.88 26.39
C LYS A 226 -13.82 -11.93 27.20
N GLN A 227 -14.12 -10.72 26.67
CA GLN A 227 -15.01 -9.75 27.31
C GLN A 227 -16.48 -10.17 27.20
N ASP A 228 -16.88 -10.68 26.03
CA ASP A 228 -18.23 -11.17 25.77
C ASP A 228 -18.18 -12.47 24.96
N PRO A 229 -18.22 -13.64 25.62
CA PRO A 229 -18.16 -14.94 24.94
C PRO A 229 -19.36 -15.24 24.03
N ASN A 230 -20.46 -14.49 24.17
CA ASN A 230 -21.72 -14.72 23.46
C ASN A 230 -21.95 -13.64 22.37
N LEU A 231 -20.92 -13.29 21.62
CA LEU A 231 -21.05 -12.34 20.52
C LEU A 231 -22.09 -12.81 19.50
N LYS A 232 -23.02 -11.92 19.17
CA LYS A 232 -24.14 -12.12 18.24
C LYS A 232 -23.94 -11.40 16.91
N GLY A 233 -23.00 -10.46 16.85
CA GLY A 233 -22.70 -9.70 15.66
C GLY A 233 -21.37 -8.94 15.75
N LEU A 234 -20.77 -8.71 14.58
CA LEU A 234 -19.51 -7.98 14.43
C LEU A 234 -19.66 -6.88 13.38
N ILE A 235 -19.20 -5.69 13.72
CA ILE A 235 -19.05 -4.58 12.78
C ILE A 235 -17.56 -4.43 12.47
N LEU A 236 -17.18 -4.64 11.22
CA LEU A 236 -15.84 -4.33 10.72
C LEU A 236 -15.85 -2.94 10.06
N ASP A 237 -15.14 -1.99 10.65
CA ASP A 237 -15.08 -0.60 10.17
C ASP A 237 -13.80 -0.37 9.37
N LEU A 238 -13.95 -0.19 8.05
CA LEU A 238 -12.88 0.11 7.08
C LEU A 238 -13.00 1.53 6.52
N ARG A 239 -13.83 2.39 7.11
CA ARG A 239 -13.98 3.78 6.65
C ARG A 239 -12.68 4.55 6.82
N ASN A 240 -12.32 5.34 5.80
CA ASN A 240 -11.07 6.11 5.75
C ASN A 240 -9.80 5.24 5.89
N ASP A 241 -9.86 3.99 5.48
CA ASP A 241 -8.71 3.07 5.43
C ASP A 241 -8.17 3.04 3.99
N PRO A 242 -7.00 3.65 3.72
CA PRO A 242 -6.44 3.74 2.36
C PRO A 242 -5.89 2.40 1.85
N GLY A 243 -5.99 1.34 2.64
CA GLY A 243 -5.43 0.03 2.33
C GLY A 243 -4.05 -0.17 2.94
N GLY A 244 -3.18 -0.84 2.22
CA GLY A 244 -1.82 -1.17 2.66
C GLY A 244 -1.32 -2.48 2.06
N VAL A 245 -0.70 -3.34 2.88
CA VAL A 245 -0.09 -4.57 2.41
C VAL A 245 -1.15 -5.62 2.02
N LEU A 246 -0.95 -6.25 0.86
CA LEU A 246 -1.86 -7.26 0.30
C LEU A 246 -2.07 -8.45 1.26
N GLN A 247 -0.99 -8.90 1.90
CA GLN A 247 -1.03 -10.01 2.86
C GLN A 247 -1.99 -9.72 4.02
N GLY A 248 -2.02 -8.46 4.48
CA GLY A 248 -2.98 -8.02 5.49
C GLY A 248 -4.43 -8.19 5.03
N ALA A 249 -4.76 -7.79 3.80
CA ALA A 249 -6.11 -7.97 3.24
C ALA A 249 -6.50 -9.44 3.13
N ILE A 250 -5.57 -10.30 2.66
CA ILE A 250 -5.81 -11.74 2.55
C ILE A 250 -6.10 -12.34 3.93
N GLY A 251 -5.28 -12.05 4.95
CA GLY A 251 -5.46 -12.57 6.30
C GLY A 251 -6.74 -12.06 6.97
N VAL A 252 -7.04 -10.78 6.83
CA VAL A 252 -8.30 -10.20 7.37
C VAL A 252 -9.52 -10.87 6.75
N ALA A 253 -9.58 -11.04 5.43
CA ALA A 253 -10.68 -11.72 4.77
C ALA A 253 -10.75 -13.20 5.17
N ALA A 254 -9.60 -13.89 5.25
CA ALA A 254 -9.49 -15.30 5.64
C ALA A 254 -10.03 -15.59 7.04
N ALA A 255 -9.94 -14.62 7.97
CA ALA A 255 -10.49 -14.76 9.31
C ALA A 255 -12.00 -15.03 9.31
N PHE A 256 -12.73 -14.53 8.32
CA PHE A 256 -14.18 -14.55 8.25
C PHE A 256 -14.74 -15.47 7.17
N LEU A 257 -13.91 -15.95 6.24
CA LEU A 257 -14.31 -16.80 5.11
C LEU A 257 -13.99 -18.28 5.39
N PRO A 258 -14.60 -19.20 4.63
CA PRO A 258 -14.24 -20.61 4.70
C PRO A 258 -12.74 -20.82 4.45
N LYS A 259 -12.21 -21.89 5.04
CA LYS A 259 -10.81 -22.27 4.83
C LYS A 259 -10.54 -22.47 3.33
N ASP A 260 -9.37 -22.04 2.89
CA ASP A 260 -8.91 -22.14 1.49
C ASP A 260 -9.80 -21.43 0.46
N ALA A 261 -10.69 -20.52 0.88
CA ALA A 261 -11.47 -19.72 -0.05
C ALA A 261 -10.56 -18.81 -0.89
N PRO A 262 -10.78 -18.66 -2.22
CA PRO A 262 -10.16 -17.58 -2.99
C PRO A 262 -10.52 -16.21 -2.41
N ILE A 263 -9.55 -15.36 -2.20
CA ILE A 263 -9.76 -14.02 -1.62
C ILE A 263 -9.66 -12.93 -2.69
N VAL A 264 -8.63 -13.02 -3.52
CA VAL A 264 -8.33 -12.03 -4.55
C VAL A 264 -7.50 -12.69 -5.63
N SER A 265 -7.67 -12.27 -6.87
CA SER A 265 -6.77 -12.64 -7.96
C SER A 265 -6.12 -11.40 -8.56
N THR A 266 -4.94 -11.60 -9.16
CA THR A 266 -4.20 -10.56 -9.87
C THR A 266 -4.01 -10.96 -11.33
N ASN A 267 -3.92 -9.96 -12.21
CA ASN A 267 -3.60 -10.14 -13.62
C ASN A 267 -2.73 -8.98 -14.10
N GLY A 268 -1.60 -9.30 -14.71
CA GLY A 268 -0.66 -8.35 -15.31
C GLY A 268 0.06 -8.94 -16.50
N GLN A 269 1.06 -8.24 -17.03
CA GLN A 269 1.80 -8.68 -18.21
C GLN A 269 2.66 -9.92 -17.96
N LEU A 270 3.35 -9.95 -16.83
CA LEU A 270 4.24 -11.04 -16.48
C LEU A 270 3.45 -12.25 -15.99
N SER A 271 3.95 -13.46 -16.26
CA SER A 271 3.32 -14.71 -15.82
C SER A 271 3.22 -14.80 -14.30
N ASP A 272 4.20 -14.31 -13.58
CA ASP A 272 4.24 -14.26 -12.11
C ASP A 272 3.28 -13.24 -11.49
N SER A 273 2.76 -12.31 -12.29
CA SER A 273 1.73 -11.34 -11.87
C SER A 273 0.30 -11.87 -12.02
N LYS A 274 0.12 -13.11 -12.54
CA LYS A 274 -1.17 -13.79 -12.67
C LYS A 274 -1.31 -14.83 -11.57
N GLN A 275 -1.95 -14.45 -10.47
CA GLN A 275 -2.06 -15.31 -9.29
C GLN A 275 -3.47 -15.27 -8.70
N ILE A 276 -3.83 -16.35 -8.01
CA ILE A 276 -5.01 -16.41 -7.14
C ILE A 276 -4.49 -16.61 -5.71
N PHE A 277 -4.90 -15.74 -4.82
CA PHE A 277 -4.56 -15.80 -3.42
C PHE A 277 -5.73 -16.39 -2.62
N TYR A 278 -5.41 -17.38 -1.84
CA TYR A 278 -6.37 -18.12 -1.02
C TYR A 278 -6.25 -17.73 0.46
N GLY A 279 -7.28 -18.01 1.24
CA GLY A 279 -7.27 -17.82 2.69
C GLY A 279 -6.38 -18.85 3.41
N ARG A 280 -5.09 -18.87 3.09
CA ARG A 280 -4.07 -19.78 3.63
C ARG A 280 -2.94 -19.00 4.30
N ALA A 281 -2.40 -19.53 5.38
CA ALA A 281 -1.32 -18.90 6.14
C ALA A 281 -0.11 -18.53 5.28
N GLU A 282 0.21 -19.32 4.25
CA GLU A 282 1.31 -19.03 3.31
C GLU A 282 1.19 -17.67 2.59
N TYR A 283 -0.03 -17.14 2.45
CA TYR A 283 -0.30 -15.86 1.77
C TYR A 283 -0.40 -14.65 2.71
N TYR A 284 -0.57 -14.84 4.02
CA TYR A 284 -0.71 -13.74 4.97
C TYR A 284 0.26 -13.79 6.16
N SER A 285 0.92 -14.92 6.42
CA SER A 285 1.93 -15.02 7.47
C SER A 285 3.30 -14.59 6.92
N LEU A 286 3.84 -13.47 7.39
CA LEU A 286 5.09 -12.90 6.89
C LEU A 286 6.36 -13.57 7.42
N ARG A 287 6.27 -14.43 8.46
CA ARG A 287 7.44 -14.92 9.20
C ARG A 287 7.56 -16.43 9.35
N GLY A 288 6.71 -17.21 8.68
CA GLY A 288 6.73 -18.69 8.84
C GLY A 288 6.37 -19.17 10.25
N ASP A 289 5.97 -18.26 11.14
CA ASP A 289 5.53 -18.53 12.50
C ASP A 289 4.06 -18.98 12.53
N SER A 290 3.59 -19.38 13.68
CA SER A 290 2.25 -19.94 13.87
C SER A 290 1.16 -19.05 13.24
N ASP A 291 0.26 -19.65 12.49
CA ASP A 291 -0.93 -19.00 11.93
C ASP A 291 -1.73 -18.28 13.04
N ALA A 292 -1.74 -16.96 13.01
CA ALA A 292 -2.44 -16.12 13.99
C ALA A 292 -3.95 -16.40 14.02
N LEU A 293 -4.52 -16.79 12.87
CA LEU A 293 -5.95 -17.07 12.72
C LEU A 293 -6.36 -18.45 13.25
N ALA A 294 -5.41 -19.38 13.41
CA ALA A 294 -5.69 -20.75 13.86
C ALA A 294 -6.29 -20.83 15.28
N LYS A 295 -6.10 -19.78 16.09
CA LYS A 295 -6.63 -19.70 17.48
C LYS A 295 -7.95 -18.94 17.58
N LEU A 296 -8.47 -18.41 16.47
CA LEU A 296 -9.75 -17.70 16.50
C LEU A 296 -10.91 -18.67 16.78
N PRO A 297 -11.91 -18.25 17.56
CA PRO A 297 -13.14 -19.01 17.74
C PRO A 297 -13.82 -19.27 16.39
N GLU A 298 -14.27 -20.50 16.13
CA GLU A 298 -14.95 -20.85 14.87
C GLU A 298 -16.21 -20.00 14.66
N ALA A 299 -16.86 -19.55 15.75
CA ALA A 299 -17.99 -18.64 15.73
C ALA A 299 -17.74 -17.36 14.91
N VAL A 300 -16.49 -16.88 14.84
CA VAL A 300 -16.11 -15.67 14.07
C VAL A 300 -16.52 -15.79 12.60
N LYS A 301 -16.49 -17.01 12.04
CA LYS A 301 -16.86 -17.26 10.65
C LYS A 301 -18.38 -17.28 10.40
N HIS A 302 -19.19 -17.34 11.46
CA HIS A 302 -20.62 -17.59 11.34
C HIS A 302 -21.50 -16.49 11.94
N ILE A 303 -20.99 -15.67 12.87
CA ILE A 303 -21.80 -14.59 13.45
C ILE A 303 -22.19 -13.56 12.37
N PRO A 304 -23.40 -12.96 12.44
CA PRO A 304 -23.78 -11.86 11.56
C PRO A 304 -22.73 -10.76 11.53
N MET A 305 -22.46 -10.24 10.35
CA MET A 305 -21.37 -9.27 10.14
C MET A 305 -21.80 -8.16 9.20
N ALA A 306 -21.45 -6.92 9.56
CA ALA A 306 -21.52 -5.76 8.70
C ALA A 306 -20.11 -5.18 8.47
N VAL A 307 -19.85 -4.67 7.27
CA VAL A 307 -18.61 -3.94 6.94
C VAL A 307 -18.98 -2.51 6.58
N LEU A 308 -18.40 -1.56 7.31
CA LEU A 308 -18.59 -0.13 7.04
C LEU A 308 -17.49 0.36 6.09
N VAL A 309 -17.90 0.99 5.00
CA VAL A 309 -17.00 1.55 3.97
C VAL A 309 -17.41 2.97 3.59
N ASN A 310 -16.47 3.73 3.05
CA ASN A 310 -16.72 5.04 2.43
C ASN A 310 -15.73 5.32 1.30
N THR A 311 -15.79 6.51 0.70
CA THR A 311 -14.86 6.95 -0.35
C THR A 311 -13.39 6.93 0.05
N GLY A 312 -13.08 6.93 1.34
CA GLY A 312 -11.71 6.77 1.85
C GLY A 312 -11.27 5.33 2.02
N SER A 313 -12.16 4.34 1.79
CA SER A 313 -11.82 2.92 1.78
C SER A 313 -11.21 2.56 0.42
N ALA A 314 -9.93 2.14 0.38
CA ALA A 314 -9.21 1.91 -0.86
C ALA A 314 -8.36 0.63 -0.83
N SER A 315 -8.05 0.07 -2.02
CA SER A 315 -7.06 -1.00 -2.20
C SER A 315 -7.33 -2.24 -1.32
N ALA A 316 -6.50 -2.52 -0.31
CA ALA A 316 -6.65 -3.66 0.61
C ALA A 316 -8.03 -3.69 1.30
N SER A 317 -8.57 -2.52 1.67
CA SER A 317 -9.94 -2.42 2.22
C SER A 317 -10.98 -2.87 1.22
N GLU A 318 -10.79 -2.55 -0.06
CA GLU A 318 -11.70 -2.95 -1.15
C GLU A 318 -11.59 -4.45 -1.46
N ILE A 319 -10.39 -5.03 -1.30
CA ILE A 319 -10.19 -6.48 -1.41
C ILE A 319 -11.01 -7.19 -0.32
N VAL A 320 -10.90 -6.75 0.93
CA VAL A 320 -11.66 -7.34 2.05
C VAL A 320 -13.16 -7.18 1.85
N ALA A 321 -13.62 -5.96 1.59
CA ALA A 321 -15.04 -5.68 1.36
C ALA A 321 -15.60 -6.47 0.18
N GLY A 322 -14.88 -6.49 -0.95
CA GLY A 322 -15.27 -7.21 -2.16
C GLY A 322 -15.32 -8.73 -1.96
N ALA A 323 -14.34 -9.31 -1.25
CA ALA A 323 -14.35 -10.73 -0.93
C ALA A 323 -15.52 -11.10 -0.02
N LEU A 324 -15.73 -10.37 1.06
CA LEU A 324 -16.84 -10.62 2.00
C LEU A 324 -18.21 -10.43 1.33
N GLN A 325 -18.34 -9.48 0.41
CA GLN A 325 -19.54 -9.25 -0.39
C GLN A 325 -19.81 -10.40 -1.35
N ASP A 326 -18.81 -10.83 -2.13
CA ASP A 326 -18.93 -11.92 -3.11
C ASP A 326 -19.38 -13.23 -2.45
N TYR A 327 -18.85 -13.53 -1.26
CA TYR A 327 -19.28 -14.69 -0.47
C TYR A 327 -20.59 -14.48 0.30
N LYS A 328 -21.20 -13.31 0.22
CA LYS A 328 -22.39 -12.94 1.04
C LYS A 328 -22.14 -13.17 2.53
N ARG A 329 -20.88 -13.01 2.94
CA ARG A 329 -20.46 -13.23 4.34
C ARG A 329 -20.84 -12.06 5.23
N ALA A 330 -20.85 -10.86 4.68
CA ALA A 330 -21.18 -9.63 5.39
C ALA A 330 -22.02 -8.71 4.50
N THR A 331 -22.85 -7.88 5.13
CA THR A 331 -23.50 -6.76 4.45
C THR A 331 -22.55 -5.57 4.40
N ILE A 332 -22.26 -5.06 3.21
CA ILE A 332 -21.42 -3.88 3.01
C ILE A 332 -22.31 -2.64 3.11
N ILE A 333 -21.98 -1.74 4.04
CA ILE A 333 -22.80 -0.56 4.38
C ILE A 333 -21.97 0.71 4.26
N GLY A 334 -22.52 1.76 3.68
CA GLY A 334 -21.91 3.09 3.58
C GLY A 334 -21.99 3.69 2.19
N SER A 335 -20.98 4.41 1.77
CA SER A 335 -20.87 4.98 0.43
C SER A 335 -19.88 4.20 -0.44
N GLN A 336 -19.94 4.43 -1.76
CA GLN A 336 -19.05 3.77 -2.72
C GLN A 336 -17.59 4.03 -2.39
N THR A 337 -16.75 2.98 -2.48
CA THR A 337 -15.33 3.05 -2.15
C THR A 337 -14.51 3.74 -3.23
N PHE A 338 -13.23 3.97 -2.98
CA PHE A 338 -12.32 4.76 -3.82
C PHE A 338 -12.15 4.21 -5.24
N GLY A 339 -11.94 2.91 -5.40
CA GLY A 339 -11.76 2.26 -6.70
C GLY A 339 -10.32 1.98 -7.10
N LYS A 340 -9.40 1.81 -6.13
CA LYS A 340 -8.02 1.45 -6.43
C LYS A 340 -7.86 -0.06 -6.59
N GLY A 341 -7.93 -0.52 -7.85
CA GLY A 341 -7.79 -1.92 -8.22
C GLY A 341 -6.43 -2.30 -8.81
N SER A 342 -5.38 -1.53 -8.52
CA SER A 342 -4.02 -1.73 -9.06
C SER A 342 -3.03 -2.21 -8.00
N VAL A 343 -2.15 -3.15 -8.41
CA VAL A 343 -1.07 -3.72 -7.59
C VAL A 343 0.21 -2.94 -7.83
N GLN A 344 0.81 -2.40 -6.78
CA GLN A 344 2.14 -1.81 -6.85
C GLN A 344 3.19 -2.79 -6.35
N THR A 345 4.20 -3.05 -7.18
CA THR A 345 5.39 -3.80 -6.80
C THR A 345 6.53 -2.84 -6.54
N ILE A 346 7.24 -3.06 -5.44
CA ILE A 346 8.44 -2.30 -5.09
C ILE A 346 9.65 -3.03 -5.66
N ARG A 347 10.36 -2.38 -6.59
CA ARG A 347 11.61 -2.88 -7.17
C ARG A 347 12.75 -2.02 -6.64
N GLN A 348 13.58 -2.60 -5.78
CA GLN A 348 14.76 -1.92 -5.23
C GLN A 348 15.79 -1.69 -6.34
N LEU A 349 16.29 -0.46 -6.44
CA LEU A 349 17.34 -0.07 -7.40
C LEU A 349 18.71 -0.02 -6.73
N THR A 350 18.79 0.55 -5.54
CA THR A 350 19.99 0.62 -4.72
C THR A 350 19.64 0.25 -3.27
N ALA A 351 20.59 0.35 -2.36
CA ALA A 351 20.34 0.08 -0.93
C ALA A 351 19.24 0.97 -0.34
N ASP A 352 19.05 2.18 -0.87
CA ASP A 352 18.19 3.21 -0.31
C ASP A 352 17.24 3.88 -1.33
N THR A 353 17.12 3.36 -2.54
CA THR A 353 16.17 3.83 -3.56
C THR A 353 15.42 2.68 -4.21
N ALA A 354 14.20 2.95 -4.67
CA ALA A 354 13.36 1.95 -5.32
C ALA A 354 12.43 2.58 -6.37
N VAL A 355 11.81 1.74 -7.20
CA VAL A 355 10.67 2.11 -8.03
C VAL A 355 9.44 1.38 -7.50
N LYS A 356 8.39 2.12 -7.21
CA LYS A 356 7.05 1.62 -6.99
C LYS A 356 6.34 1.62 -8.34
N LEU A 357 6.03 0.45 -8.87
CA LEU A 357 5.50 0.28 -10.21
C LEU A 357 4.19 -0.51 -10.20
N THR A 358 3.19 -0.04 -10.91
CA THR A 358 1.95 -0.80 -11.13
C THR A 358 2.23 -1.97 -12.06
N THR A 359 2.04 -3.19 -11.57
CA THR A 359 2.40 -4.43 -12.28
C THR A 359 1.22 -5.34 -12.57
N ALA A 360 0.07 -5.15 -11.91
CA ALA A 360 -1.14 -5.93 -12.12
C ALA A 360 -2.40 -5.18 -11.68
N ARG A 361 -3.57 -5.74 -11.98
CA ARG A 361 -4.87 -5.34 -11.44
C ARG A 361 -5.39 -6.40 -10.48
N TYR A 362 -6.24 -5.98 -9.53
CA TYR A 362 -6.97 -6.84 -8.60
C TYR A 362 -8.35 -7.18 -9.11
N TYR A 363 -8.79 -8.40 -8.78
CA TYR A 363 -10.15 -8.87 -9.03
C TYR A 363 -10.69 -9.57 -7.79
N THR A 364 -11.96 -9.35 -7.50
CA THR A 364 -12.65 -10.04 -6.40
C THR A 364 -12.76 -11.55 -6.70
N PRO A 365 -13.16 -12.40 -5.73
CA PRO A 365 -13.34 -13.84 -5.96
C PRO A 365 -14.24 -14.17 -7.16
N HIS A 366 -15.26 -13.36 -7.42
CA HIS A 366 -16.15 -13.51 -8.60
C HIS A 366 -15.62 -12.83 -9.87
N GLY A 367 -14.36 -12.36 -9.89
CA GLY A 367 -13.70 -11.80 -11.07
C GLY A 367 -14.11 -10.36 -11.40
N ARG A 368 -14.77 -9.64 -10.48
CA ARG A 368 -15.08 -8.21 -10.66
C ARG A 368 -13.81 -7.39 -10.57
N SER A 369 -13.59 -6.45 -11.50
CA SER A 369 -12.51 -5.47 -11.43
C SER A 369 -12.87 -4.36 -10.45
N ILE A 370 -11.96 -4.06 -9.53
CA ILE A 370 -12.08 -2.96 -8.56
C ILE A 370 -11.66 -1.64 -9.21
N GLN A 371 -10.78 -1.67 -10.21
CA GLN A 371 -10.14 -0.49 -10.80
C GLN A 371 -11.17 0.53 -11.32
N ALA A 372 -11.02 1.79 -10.92
CA ALA A 372 -11.84 2.95 -11.24
C ALA A 372 -13.33 2.84 -10.81
N LYS A 373 -13.76 1.68 -10.32
CA LYS A 373 -15.15 1.39 -9.93
C LYS A 373 -15.34 1.31 -8.41
N GLY A 374 -14.43 0.60 -7.73
CA GLY A 374 -14.55 0.33 -6.29
C GLY A 374 -15.61 -0.72 -5.98
N ILE A 375 -15.97 -0.77 -4.71
CA ILE A 375 -17.03 -1.63 -4.18
C ILE A 375 -18.27 -0.77 -3.92
N THR A 376 -19.37 -1.14 -4.55
CA THR A 376 -20.69 -0.53 -4.30
C THR A 376 -21.29 -1.21 -3.07
N PRO A 377 -21.68 -0.47 -2.04
CA PRO A 377 -22.28 -1.06 -0.84
C PRO A 377 -23.60 -1.78 -1.17
N ASP A 378 -23.93 -2.81 -0.37
CA ASP A 378 -25.25 -3.48 -0.43
C ASP A 378 -26.34 -2.57 0.14
N LEU A 379 -25.97 -1.76 1.14
CA LEU A 379 -26.84 -0.74 1.74
C LEU A 379 -26.12 0.60 1.71
N GLN A 380 -26.60 1.49 0.86
CA GLN A 380 -26.07 2.84 0.78
C GLN A 380 -26.57 3.69 1.94
N VAL A 381 -25.64 4.27 2.68
CA VAL A 381 -25.90 5.13 3.83
C VAL A 381 -24.92 6.28 3.81
N ASP A 382 -25.41 7.50 3.90
CA ASP A 382 -24.60 8.71 4.01
C ASP A 382 -24.01 8.83 5.42
N GLU A 383 -22.84 9.43 5.57
CA GLU A 383 -22.17 9.57 6.87
C GLU A 383 -22.87 10.59 7.80
N ASN A 384 -23.64 11.52 7.24
CA ASN A 384 -24.37 12.56 7.97
C ASN A 384 -25.82 12.66 7.47
N GLU A 385 -26.72 13.21 8.31
CA GLU A 385 -28.13 13.46 7.96
C GLU A 385 -28.31 14.41 6.77
N ASP A 386 -27.32 15.29 6.52
CA ASP A 386 -27.30 16.24 5.40
C ASP A 386 -26.68 15.67 4.11
N GLY A 387 -26.46 14.37 4.04
CA GLY A 387 -25.79 13.67 2.93
C GLY A 387 -24.31 13.40 3.19
N ASP A 388 -23.58 12.96 2.16
CA ASP A 388 -22.16 12.57 2.28
C ASP A 388 -21.21 13.72 2.73
N GLY A 389 -21.71 14.95 2.79
CA GLY A 389 -20.97 16.11 3.27
C GLY A 389 -19.63 16.29 2.55
N LEU A 390 -18.52 16.38 3.32
CA LEU A 390 -17.17 16.49 2.77
C LEU A 390 -16.71 15.23 2.00
N ASN A 391 -17.32 14.08 2.20
CA ASN A 391 -16.99 12.85 1.47
C ASN A 391 -17.45 12.91 0.01
N ALA A 392 -18.54 13.64 -0.30
CA ALA A 392 -18.98 13.89 -1.65
C ALA A 392 -17.97 14.70 -2.50
N LEU A 393 -17.07 15.45 -1.82
CA LEU A 393 -16.00 16.23 -2.46
C LEU A 393 -14.68 15.43 -2.58
N ARG A 394 -14.61 14.21 -2.06
CA ARG A 394 -13.41 13.39 -2.17
C ARG A 394 -13.26 12.86 -3.58
N MET A 395 -12.09 13.07 -4.14
CA MET A 395 -11.71 12.48 -5.42
C MET A 395 -11.64 10.97 -5.27
N ARG A 396 -12.12 10.26 -6.28
CA ARG A 396 -12.03 8.81 -6.43
C ARG A 396 -10.94 8.47 -7.46
N GLU A 397 -10.60 7.19 -7.58
CA GLU A 397 -9.62 6.71 -8.56
C GLU A 397 -9.97 7.18 -9.99
N ALA A 398 -11.26 7.12 -10.37
CA ALA A 398 -11.73 7.53 -11.68
C ALA A 398 -11.54 9.03 -11.97
N ASP A 399 -11.37 9.86 -10.96
CA ASP A 399 -11.17 11.30 -11.07
C ASP A 399 -9.69 11.69 -11.20
N LEU A 400 -8.78 10.75 -10.94
CA LEU A 400 -7.35 11.00 -11.02
C LEU A 400 -6.88 11.08 -12.48
N ALA A 401 -6.01 12.05 -12.77
CA ALA A 401 -5.36 12.09 -14.07
C ALA A 401 -4.51 10.84 -14.31
N LYS A 402 -4.57 10.27 -15.51
CA LYS A 402 -3.85 9.06 -15.92
C LYS A 402 -4.21 7.78 -15.13
N HIS A 403 -5.36 7.72 -14.45
CA HIS A 403 -5.80 6.49 -13.84
C HIS A 403 -5.93 5.37 -14.88
N LEU A 404 -5.71 4.14 -14.45
CA LEU A 404 -5.93 2.98 -15.29
C LEU A 404 -7.45 2.76 -15.46
N SER A 405 -7.87 2.47 -16.68
CA SER A 405 -9.27 2.12 -16.98
C SER A 405 -9.69 0.78 -16.35
N ASN A 406 -11.00 0.57 -16.29
CA ASN A 406 -11.56 -0.72 -15.92
C ASN A 406 -11.55 -1.66 -17.13
N ASP A 407 -10.65 -2.64 -17.12
CA ASP A 407 -10.44 -3.57 -18.22
C ASP A 407 -11.66 -4.47 -18.52
N ARG A 408 -12.46 -4.82 -17.49
CA ARG A 408 -13.69 -5.60 -17.67
C ARG A 408 -14.79 -4.81 -18.40
N GLU A 409 -14.88 -3.52 -18.12
CA GLU A 409 -15.83 -2.66 -18.85
C GLU A 409 -15.39 -2.42 -20.29
N GLU A 410 -14.08 -2.28 -20.52
CA GLU A 410 -13.53 -2.17 -21.89
C GLU A 410 -13.74 -3.45 -22.70
N GLU A 411 -13.48 -4.62 -22.11
CA GLU A 411 -13.75 -5.91 -22.74
C GLU A 411 -15.23 -6.07 -23.12
N ALA A 412 -16.13 -5.75 -22.17
CA ALA A 412 -17.58 -5.81 -22.41
C ALA A 412 -18.04 -4.80 -23.47
N ALA A 413 -17.48 -3.59 -23.49
CA ALA A 413 -17.78 -2.60 -24.51
C ALA A 413 -17.26 -3.00 -25.90
N LYS A 414 -16.10 -3.65 -25.96
CA LYS A 414 -15.55 -4.20 -27.18
C LYS A 414 -16.43 -5.34 -27.73
N GLN A 415 -16.80 -6.31 -26.89
CA GLN A 415 -17.69 -7.40 -27.30
C GLN A 415 -19.00 -6.90 -27.88
N LYS A 416 -19.65 -5.91 -27.21
CA LYS A 416 -20.89 -5.31 -27.73
C LYS A 416 -20.71 -4.62 -29.07
N ARG A 417 -19.56 -3.99 -29.32
CA ARG A 417 -19.27 -3.39 -30.64
C ARG A 417 -19.08 -4.48 -31.69
N ASP A 418 -18.30 -5.49 -31.39
CA ASP A 418 -18.02 -6.59 -32.30
C ASP A 418 -19.34 -7.34 -32.67
N GLU A 419 -20.22 -7.60 -31.69
CA GLU A 419 -21.54 -8.16 -31.89
C GLU A 419 -22.44 -7.27 -32.77
N LEU A 420 -22.43 -5.96 -32.54
CA LEU A 420 -23.21 -5.00 -33.34
C LEU A 420 -22.70 -4.92 -34.76
N GLU A 421 -21.38 -4.88 -34.94
CA GLU A 421 -20.75 -4.88 -36.27
C GLU A 421 -21.10 -6.18 -37.06
N GLU A 422 -21.12 -7.32 -36.40
CA GLU A 422 -21.51 -8.59 -36.99
C GLU A 422 -23.00 -8.58 -37.39
N GLN A 423 -23.88 -8.08 -36.52
CA GLN A 423 -25.32 -7.92 -36.83
C GLN A 423 -25.53 -6.98 -38.02
N ILE A 424 -24.83 -5.85 -38.08
CA ILE A 424 -24.91 -4.93 -39.23
C ILE A 424 -24.45 -5.61 -40.50
N ARG A 425 -23.38 -6.40 -40.44
CA ARG A 425 -22.85 -7.15 -41.58
C ARG A 425 -23.83 -8.19 -42.09
N LEU A 426 -24.55 -8.87 -41.19
CA LEU A 426 -25.57 -9.86 -41.57
C LEU A 426 -26.82 -9.22 -42.17
N ILE A 427 -27.20 -8.03 -41.76
CA ILE A 427 -28.34 -7.28 -42.33
C ILE A 427 -27.99 -6.69 -43.72
N ALA A 428 -26.72 -6.39 -43.96
CA ALA A 428 -26.24 -5.81 -45.21
C ALA A 428 -25.98 -6.84 -46.33
N GLN A 429 -26.08 -8.15 -46.03
CA GLN A 429 -26.06 -9.28 -47.00
C GLN A 429 -27.47 -9.65 -47.42
#